data_8040600616e969f4b48c0a308b5e5208
#
_entry.id   8040600616e969f4b48c0a308b5e5208
#
_cell.length_a   1.000
_cell.length_b   1.000
_cell.length_c   1.000
_cell.angle_alpha   90.00
_cell.angle_beta   90.00
_cell.angle_gamma   90.00
#
_symmetry.space_group_name_H-M   'P 1'
#
loop_
_entity.id
_entity.type
_entity.pdbx_description
1 polymer ?
#
loop_
_entity_poly.entity_id
_entity_poly.type
_entity_poly.pdbx_seq_one_letter_code
_entity_poly.pdbx_strand_id
1 'polypeptide(L)'
;PVMRMYVSELQNSPKPQRLWYFGNCFRYERPQRGRFREFWQIGCELIGGSHPDSEAEAIALADSMCRSVGIRGDIHIGYLGLIRSLLARIAAQHRPAIMRMIDKKERADLTQMLDEIGCSHIGLLELLDQKGRGALDRAEEIVRELEGPGKRTQPVQAVADQASQTARAEKPAGRLSARQGRQVGAELDLQEFRETVDLLQAYGVDCTIDFEIVRGLEYYSGTVFEIYAEGLG
;
A
#
# COMPACT_ATOMS: atom_id res chain seq x y z
N PRO A 1 -10.31 4.99 15.65
CA PRO A 1 -10.42 6.03 16.69
C PRO A 1 -9.61 7.28 16.37
N VAL A 2 -8.30 7.16 16.01
CA VAL A 2 -7.41 8.30 15.75
C VAL A 2 -7.94 9.19 14.62
N MET A 3 -8.33 8.63 13.48
CA MET A 3 -8.87 9.41 12.36
C MET A 3 -10.17 10.15 12.72
N ARG A 4 -11.01 9.55 13.55
CA ARG A 4 -12.22 10.22 14.05
C ARG A 4 -11.87 11.42 14.94
N MET A 5 -10.94 11.24 15.89
CA MET A 5 -10.41 12.33 16.72
C MET A 5 -9.78 13.44 15.84
N TYR A 6 -8.98 13.05 14.86
CA TYR A 6 -8.39 14.01 13.93
C TYR A 6 -9.45 14.87 13.23
N VAL A 7 -10.49 14.23 12.68
CA VAL A 7 -11.56 14.95 11.97
C VAL A 7 -12.36 15.86 12.91
N SER A 8 -12.64 15.42 14.15
CA SER A 8 -13.45 16.19 15.10
C SER A 8 -12.67 17.32 15.78
N GLU A 9 -11.37 17.15 16.05
CA GLU A 9 -10.66 18.06 16.96
C GLU A 9 -9.37 18.63 16.37
N LEU A 10 -8.65 17.89 15.50
CA LEU A 10 -7.31 18.23 15.08
C LEU A 10 -7.20 18.68 13.62
N GLN A 11 -8.30 18.72 12.88
CA GLN A 11 -8.28 19.03 11.45
C GLN A 11 -7.65 20.39 11.14
N ASN A 12 -7.89 21.39 12.01
CA ASN A 12 -7.37 22.75 11.85
C ASN A 12 -6.02 22.98 12.55
N SER A 13 -5.45 21.98 13.19
CA SER A 13 -4.16 22.09 13.85
C SER A 13 -3.01 22.09 12.82
N PRO A 14 -1.85 22.70 13.13
CA PRO A 14 -0.69 22.71 12.24
C PRO A 14 -0.27 21.30 11.81
N LYS A 15 0.26 21.20 10.60
CA LYS A 15 0.78 19.95 10.00
C LYS A 15 2.31 20.01 9.88
N PRO A 16 3.03 18.86 9.89
CA PRO A 16 2.52 17.51 10.12
C PRO A 16 2.17 17.25 11.59
N GLN A 17 1.19 16.39 11.83
CA GLN A 17 0.85 15.92 13.17
C GLN A 17 1.39 14.54 13.40
N ARG A 18 2.07 14.34 14.52
CA ARG A 18 2.61 13.05 14.96
C ARG A 18 1.84 12.62 16.18
N LEU A 19 1.01 11.62 16.02
CA LEU A 19 0.15 11.07 17.08
C LEU A 19 0.61 9.66 17.38
N TRP A 20 0.45 9.24 18.62
CA TRP A 20 0.68 7.86 19.02
C TRP A 20 -0.39 7.41 20.01
N TYR A 21 -0.61 6.13 20.06
CA TYR A 21 -1.51 5.52 21.01
C TYR A 21 -0.96 4.19 21.51
N PHE A 22 -1.36 3.84 22.72
CA PHE A 22 -1.12 2.54 23.31
C PHE A 22 -2.40 2.09 24.01
N GLY A 23 -2.91 0.93 23.66
CA GLY A 23 -4.16 0.49 24.23
C GLY A 23 -4.59 -0.90 23.81
N ASN A 24 -5.63 -1.35 24.48
CA ASN A 24 -6.25 -2.63 24.18
C ASN A 24 -7.16 -2.51 22.96
N CYS A 25 -6.98 -3.43 22.01
CA CYS A 25 -7.71 -3.49 20.75
C CYS A 25 -8.49 -4.81 20.66
N PHE A 26 -9.65 -4.74 19.99
CA PHE A 26 -10.52 -5.88 19.78
C PHE A 26 -10.78 -6.07 18.29
N ARG A 27 -10.62 -7.31 17.81
CA ARG A 27 -10.93 -7.67 16.42
C ARG A 27 -11.70 -8.98 16.38
N TYR A 28 -12.69 -9.07 15.50
CA TYR A 28 -13.40 -10.31 15.24
C TYR A 28 -12.63 -11.14 14.23
N GLU A 29 -11.58 -11.83 14.70
CA GLU A 29 -10.76 -12.71 13.89
C GLU A 29 -10.94 -14.18 14.30
N ARG A 30 -10.57 -15.09 13.38
CA ARG A 30 -10.38 -16.51 13.77
C ARG A 30 -9.18 -16.57 14.71
N PRO A 31 -9.35 -17.05 15.96
CA PRO A 31 -8.24 -17.24 16.87
C PRO A 31 -7.23 -18.24 16.27
N GLN A 32 -5.96 -17.84 16.23
CA GLN A 32 -4.86 -18.72 15.85
C GLN A 32 -3.61 -18.27 16.61
N ARG A 33 -2.52 -19.07 16.52
CA ARG A 33 -1.28 -18.72 17.17
C ARG A 33 -0.83 -17.31 16.75
N GLY A 34 -0.57 -16.44 17.74
CA GLY A 34 -0.18 -15.04 17.50
C GLY A 34 -1.32 -14.09 17.12
N ARG A 35 -2.56 -14.58 16.90
CA ARG A 35 -3.72 -13.73 16.59
C ARG A 35 -4.83 -13.93 17.61
N PHE A 36 -4.98 -12.93 18.49
CA PHE A 36 -6.01 -12.90 19.52
C PHE A 36 -7.12 -11.92 19.13
N ARG A 37 -8.31 -12.13 19.65
CA ARG A 37 -9.43 -11.20 19.49
C ARG A 37 -9.28 -9.93 20.34
N GLU A 38 -8.55 -10.06 21.43
CA GLU A 38 -8.16 -8.97 22.32
C GLU A 38 -6.63 -8.93 22.40
N PHE A 39 -6.03 -7.80 22.13
CA PHE A 39 -4.58 -7.62 22.10
C PHE A 39 -4.21 -6.17 22.38
N TRP A 40 -3.02 -5.96 22.92
CA TRP A 40 -2.44 -4.64 23.09
C TRP A 40 -1.77 -4.17 21.80
N GLN A 41 -2.00 -2.93 21.45
CA GLN A 41 -1.39 -2.31 20.27
C GLN A 41 -0.78 -0.97 20.64
N ILE A 42 0.45 -0.76 20.20
CA ILE A 42 1.02 0.57 20.05
C ILE A 42 0.92 0.97 18.59
N GLY A 43 0.55 2.21 18.31
CA GLY A 43 0.46 2.72 16.95
C GLY A 43 0.88 4.17 16.88
N CYS A 44 1.40 4.55 15.72
CA CYS A 44 1.78 5.91 15.39
C CYS A 44 1.10 6.33 14.10
N GLU A 45 0.65 7.58 14.07
CA GLU A 45 -0.01 8.20 12.92
C GLU A 45 0.70 9.50 12.57
N LEU A 46 1.20 9.60 11.36
CA LEU A 46 1.77 10.84 10.83
C LEU A 46 0.80 11.41 9.81
N ILE A 47 0.19 12.55 10.12
CA ILE A 47 -0.91 13.12 9.34
C ILE A 47 -0.47 14.46 8.73
N GLY A 48 -0.57 14.56 7.40
CA GLY A 48 -0.26 15.78 6.67
C GLY A 48 1.23 16.01 6.44
N GLY A 49 2.02 14.94 6.50
CA GLY A 49 3.40 14.95 6.03
C GLY A 49 3.49 14.79 4.52
N SER A 50 4.68 14.99 3.96
CA SER A 50 4.99 14.80 2.55
C SER A 50 5.67 13.45 2.31
N HIS A 51 5.47 12.88 1.13
CA HIS A 51 6.29 11.79 0.61
C HIS A 51 7.61 12.36 0.07
N PRO A 52 8.74 11.63 0.14
CA PRO A 52 8.95 10.31 0.75
C PRO A 52 9.31 10.36 2.24
N ASP A 53 9.58 11.57 2.79
CA ASP A 53 10.09 11.76 4.16
C ASP A 53 9.19 11.12 5.22
N SER A 54 7.87 11.29 5.08
CA SER A 54 6.91 10.78 6.05
C SER A 54 6.84 9.26 6.08
N GLU A 55 7.02 8.62 4.94
CA GLU A 55 7.06 7.16 4.84
C GLU A 55 8.34 6.62 5.49
N ALA A 56 9.48 7.21 5.14
CA ALA A 56 10.77 6.84 5.73
C ALA A 56 10.79 7.06 7.24
N GLU A 57 10.25 8.19 7.74
CA GLU A 57 10.13 8.48 9.18
C GLU A 57 9.29 7.41 9.89
N ALA A 58 8.13 7.04 9.33
CA ALA A 58 7.25 6.05 9.95
C ALA A 58 7.89 4.66 10.04
N ILE A 59 8.60 4.23 9.00
CA ILE A 59 9.28 2.93 8.96
C ILE A 59 10.48 2.93 9.92
N ALA A 60 11.29 3.99 9.90
CA ALA A 60 12.44 4.11 10.81
C ALA A 60 12.00 4.16 12.28
N LEU A 61 10.88 4.82 12.58
CA LEU A 61 10.29 4.82 13.93
C LEU A 61 9.88 3.40 14.34
N ALA A 62 9.22 2.65 13.45
CA ALA A 62 8.79 1.28 13.75
C ALA A 62 10.00 0.36 14.02
N ASP A 63 11.07 0.45 13.24
CA ASP A 63 12.34 -0.26 13.48
C ASP A 63 12.94 0.11 14.84
N SER A 64 13.04 1.42 15.13
CA SER A 64 13.57 1.92 16.40
C SER A 64 12.76 1.42 17.60
N MET A 65 11.44 1.39 17.49
CA MET A 65 10.55 0.87 18.54
C MET A 65 10.80 -0.63 18.78
N CYS A 66 10.90 -1.44 17.72
CA CYS A 66 11.22 -2.87 17.84
C CYS A 66 12.58 -3.08 18.52
N ARG A 67 13.61 -2.36 18.06
CA ARG A 67 14.96 -2.46 18.63
C ARG A 67 15.00 -2.04 20.10
N SER A 68 14.22 -1.04 20.50
CA SER A 68 14.18 -0.55 21.89
C SER A 68 13.69 -1.59 22.89
N VAL A 69 12.90 -2.55 22.43
CA VAL A 69 12.42 -3.69 23.25
C VAL A 69 13.17 -4.99 22.95
N GLY A 70 14.30 -4.90 22.26
CA GLY A 70 15.17 -6.05 21.98
C GLY A 70 14.71 -6.92 20.81
N ILE A 71 13.70 -6.49 20.03
CA ILE A 71 13.25 -7.19 18.85
C ILE A 71 14.08 -6.71 17.65
N ARG A 72 14.72 -7.65 16.98
CA ARG A 72 15.35 -7.44 15.66
C ARG A 72 14.55 -8.20 14.63
N GLY A 73 14.21 -7.55 13.55
CA GLY A 73 13.40 -8.15 12.48
C GLY A 73 13.85 -7.68 11.11
N ASP A 74 13.49 -8.48 10.12
CA ASP A 74 13.71 -8.15 8.72
C ASP A 74 12.55 -7.27 8.24
N ILE A 75 12.87 -6.07 7.77
CA ILE A 75 11.89 -5.11 7.28
C ILE A 75 11.69 -5.37 5.79
N HIS A 76 10.48 -5.72 5.43
CA HIS A 76 10.07 -5.81 4.03
C HIS A 76 9.18 -4.64 3.68
N ILE A 77 9.40 -4.05 2.50
CA ILE A 77 8.62 -2.91 2.01
C ILE A 77 8.10 -3.17 0.61
N GLY A 78 6.86 -2.79 0.37
CA GLY A 78 6.20 -2.88 -0.92
C GLY A 78 5.55 -1.56 -1.33
N TYR A 79 5.18 -1.44 -2.60
CA TYR A 79 4.52 -0.25 -3.13
C TYR A 79 3.21 -0.62 -3.83
N LEU A 80 2.09 -0.32 -3.18
CA LEU A 80 0.76 -0.66 -3.68
C LEU A 80 0.40 0.09 -4.97
N GLY A 81 0.96 1.28 -5.17
CA GLY A 81 0.76 2.05 -6.39
C GLY A 81 1.14 1.26 -7.64
N LEU A 82 2.26 0.54 -7.62
CA LEU A 82 2.71 -0.31 -8.72
C LEU A 82 1.72 -1.46 -8.98
N ILE A 83 1.40 -2.23 -7.95
CA ILE A 83 0.47 -3.37 -8.08
C ILE A 83 -0.87 -2.91 -8.63
N ARG A 84 -1.41 -1.79 -8.12
CA ARG A 84 -2.66 -1.22 -8.60
C ARG A 84 -2.58 -0.75 -10.04
N SER A 85 -1.46 -0.17 -10.46
CA SER A 85 -1.23 0.25 -11.85
C SER A 85 -1.25 -0.95 -12.80
N LEU A 86 -0.60 -2.05 -12.43
CA LEU A 86 -0.65 -3.30 -13.19
C LEU A 86 -2.08 -3.85 -13.24
N LEU A 87 -2.77 -3.90 -12.10
CA LEU A 87 -4.15 -4.38 -12.02
C LEU A 87 -5.14 -3.47 -12.74
N ALA A 88 -4.84 -2.18 -12.93
CA ALA A 88 -5.69 -1.29 -13.70
C ALA A 88 -5.86 -1.74 -15.17
N ARG A 89 -4.92 -2.55 -15.68
CA ARG A 89 -4.96 -3.17 -17.02
C ARG A 89 -5.88 -4.39 -17.09
N ILE A 90 -6.32 -4.91 -15.96
CA ILE A 90 -7.23 -6.04 -15.80
C ILE A 90 -8.65 -5.52 -15.58
N ALA A 91 -9.65 -6.23 -16.08
CA ALA A 91 -11.05 -5.89 -15.86
C ALA A 91 -11.38 -5.79 -14.36
N ALA A 92 -12.13 -4.76 -13.97
CA ALA A 92 -12.35 -4.40 -12.56
C ALA A 92 -12.90 -5.54 -11.70
N GLN A 93 -13.72 -6.40 -12.28
CA GLN A 93 -14.34 -7.54 -11.61
C GLN A 93 -13.32 -8.58 -11.09
N HIS A 94 -12.13 -8.69 -11.69
CA HIS A 94 -11.12 -9.68 -11.31
C HIS A 94 -10.12 -9.14 -10.28
N ARG A 95 -9.96 -7.81 -10.17
CA ARG A 95 -8.95 -7.17 -9.31
C ARG A 95 -9.03 -7.57 -7.84
N PRO A 96 -10.23 -7.62 -7.19
CA PRO A 96 -10.31 -8.00 -5.78
C PRO A 96 -9.89 -9.45 -5.52
N ALA A 97 -10.20 -10.36 -6.46
CA ALA A 97 -9.78 -11.76 -6.34
C ALA A 97 -8.27 -11.89 -6.47
N ILE A 98 -7.66 -11.22 -7.44
CA ILE A 98 -6.21 -11.20 -7.65
C ILE A 98 -5.48 -10.62 -6.43
N MET A 99 -5.93 -9.46 -5.91
CA MET A 99 -5.35 -8.87 -4.70
C MET A 99 -5.40 -9.83 -3.51
N ARG A 100 -6.50 -10.55 -3.34
CA ARG A 100 -6.64 -11.55 -2.28
C ARG A 100 -5.69 -12.74 -2.46
N MET A 101 -5.51 -13.22 -3.70
CA MET A 101 -4.57 -14.30 -4.00
C MET A 101 -3.12 -13.89 -3.71
N ILE A 102 -2.75 -12.65 -4.02
CA ILE A 102 -1.43 -12.09 -3.67
C ILE A 102 -1.27 -12.03 -2.14
N ASP A 103 -2.25 -11.45 -1.41
CA ASP A 103 -2.23 -11.32 0.05
C ASP A 103 -2.11 -12.68 0.77
N LYS A 104 -2.76 -13.72 0.21
CA LYS A 104 -2.70 -15.09 0.73
C LYS A 104 -1.55 -15.93 0.21
N LYS A 105 -0.76 -15.38 -0.71
CA LYS A 105 0.33 -16.10 -1.40
C LYS A 105 -0.14 -17.35 -2.16
N GLU A 106 -1.36 -17.34 -2.68
CA GLU A 106 -1.99 -18.41 -3.47
C GLU A 106 -1.46 -18.35 -4.92
N ARG A 107 -0.15 -18.62 -5.11
CA ARG A 107 0.56 -18.38 -6.36
C ARG A 107 0.02 -19.20 -7.55
N ALA A 108 -0.31 -20.48 -7.32
CA ALA A 108 -0.83 -21.36 -8.36
C ALA A 108 -2.17 -20.86 -8.89
N ASP A 109 -3.08 -20.51 -7.98
CA ASP A 109 -4.42 -20.00 -8.34
C ASP A 109 -4.32 -18.64 -9.05
N LEU A 110 -3.38 -17.78 -8.62
CA LEU A 110 -3.09 -16.50 -9.29
C LEU A 110 -2.62 -16.72 -10.72
N THR A 111 -1.67 -17.64 -10.94
CA THR A 111 -1.16 -17.96 -12.27
C THR A 111 -2.27 -18.46 -13.17
N GLN A 112 -3.04 -19.44 -12.70
CA GLN A 112 -4.17 -19.99 -13.45
C GLN A 112 -5.18 -18.90 -13.82
N MET A 113 -5.55 -18.04 -12.87
CA MET A 113 -6.49 -16.96 -13.12
C MET A 113 -6.00 -15.96 -14.15
N LEU A 114 -4.71 -15.57 -14.10
CA LEU A 114 -4.11 -14.66 -15.07
C LEU A 114 -4.08 -15.27 -16.49
N ASP A 115 -3.82 -16.59 -16.60
CA ASP A 115 -3.86 -17.32 -17.86
C ASP A 115 -5.29 -17.36 -18.44
N GLU A 116 -6.29 -17.70 -17.63
CA GLU A 116 -7.68 -17.77 -18.02
C GLU A 116 -8.23 -16.43 -18.56
N ILE A 117 -7.79 -15.30 -17.96
CA ILE A 117 -8.19 -13.97 -18.43
C ILE A 117 -7.24 -13.36 -19.47
N GLY A 118 -6.22 -14.10 -19.91
CA GLY A 118 -5.26 -13.66 -20.93
C GLY A 118 -4.36 -12.52 -20.50
N CYS A 119 -4.08 -12.39 -19.20
CA CYS A 119 -3.32 -11.29 -18.60
C CYS A 119 -1.95 -11.69 -18.03
N SER A 120 -1.44 -12.87 -18.37
CA SER A 120 -0.13 -13.35 -17.86
C SER A 120 1.06 -12.47 -18.29
N HIS A 121 0.88 -11.69 -19.35
CA HIS A 121 1.92 -10.83 -19.94
C HIS A 121 2.14 -9.48 -19.23
N ILE A 122 1.40 -9.17 -18.17
CA ILE A 122 1.51 -7.86 -17.51
C ILE A 122 2.72 -7.73 -16.56
N GLY A 123 3.60 -8.73 -16.49
CA GLY A 123 4.79 -8.72 -15.62
C GLY A 123 4.50 -8.88 -14.12
N LEU A 124 3.23 -9.09 -13.72
CA LEU A 124 2.86 -9.18 -12.32
C LEU A 124 3.52 -10.36 -11.61
N LEU A 125 3.45 -11.57 -12.19
CA LEU A 125 4.05 -12.77 -11.59
C LEU A 125 5.55 -12.63 -11.40
N GLU A 126 6.23 -12.12 -12.44
CA GLU A 126 7.66 -11.88 -12.41
C GLU A 126 8.05 -10.89 -11.30
N LEU A 127 7.29 -9.81 -11.18
CA LEU A 127 7.51 -8.80 -10.14
C LEU A 127 7.39 -9.38 -8.74
N LEU A 128 6.38 -10.22 -8.51
CA LEU A 128 6.15 -10.85 -7.20
C LEU A 128 7.23 -11.89 -6.83
N ASP A 129 7.95 -12.43 -7.81
CA ASP A 129 9.02 -13.41 -7.57
C ASP A 129 10.35 -12.76 -7.20
N GLN A 130 10.50 -11.46 -7.45
CA GLN A 130 11.74 -10.75 -7.19
C GLN A 130 11.69 -10.02 -5.86
N LYS A 131 12.82 -10.01 -5.14
CA LYS A 131 12.99 -9.32 -3.86
C LYS A 131 14.29 -8.54 -3.84
N GLY A 132 14.34 -7.55 -2.94
CA GLY A 132 15.50 -6.70 -2.77
C GLY A 132 15.64 -5.63 -3.86
N ARG A 133 16.83 -5.05 -4.00
CA ARG A 133 17.06 -3.92 -4.92
C ARG A 133 16.79 -4.28 -6.37
N GLY A 134 17.11 -5.48 -6.80
CA GLY A 134 16.81 -5.95 -8.16
C GLY A 134 15.32 -5.95 -8.49
N ALA A 135 14.45 -6.09 -7.49
CA ALA A 135 13.01 -5.99 -7.69
C ALA A 135 12.57 -4.57 -8.11
N LEU A 136 13.22 -3.53 -7.57
CA LEU A 136 12.92 -2.15 -7.96
C LEU A 136 13.37 -1.86 -9.39
N ASP A 137 14.56 -2.28 -9.76
CA ASP A 137 15.07 -2.09 -11.12
C ASP A 137 14.18 -2.82 -12.14
N ARG A 138 13.75 -4.05 -11.81
CA ARG A 138 12.82 -4.80 -12.66
C ARG A 138 11.43 -4.16 -12.72
N ALA A 139 10.94 -3.60 -11.62
CA ALA A 139 9.68 -2.86 -11.59
C ALA A 139 9.72 -1.67 -12.57
N GLU A 140 10.81 -0.91 -12.58
CA GLU A 140 11.00 0.20 -13.52
C GLU A 140 11.05 -0.27 -14.99
N GLU A 141 11.69 -1.41 -15.26
CA GLU A 141 11.70 -2.01 -16.59
C GLU A 141 10.29 -2.40 -17.04
N ILE A 142 9.54 -3.10 -16.18
CA ILE A 142 8.16 -3.50 -16.46
C ILE A 142 7.30 -2.26 -16.75
N VAL A 143 7.39 -1.22 -15.93
CA VAL A 143 6.66 0.03 -16.16
C VAL A 143 7.03 0.62 -17.53
N ARG A 144 8.32 0.71 -17.85
CA ARG A 144 8.81 1.22 -19.13
C ARG A 144 8.35 0.38 -20.33
N GLU A 145 8.36 -0.94 -20.21
CA GLU A 145 7.87 -1.86 -21.25
C GLU A 145 6.37 -1.67 -21.51
N LEU A 146 5.61 -1.41 -20.44
CA LEU A 146 4.16 -1.21 -20.52
C LEU A 146 3.77 0.18 -21.05
N GLU A 147 4.63 1.18 -20.90
CA GLU A 147 4.42 2.56 -21.34
C GLU A 147 5.06 2.87 -22.70
N GLY A 148 5.79 1.93 -23.30
CA GLY A 148 6.57 2.11 -24.53
C GLY A 148 5.76 2.69 -25.71
N PRO A 149 6.44 3.33 -26.69
CA PRO A 149 5.81 4.07 -27.80
C PRO A 149 4.98 3.13 -28.68
N GLY A 150 3.66 3.21 -28.54
CA GLY A 150 2.69 2.47 -29.34
C GLY A 150 1.67 1.63 -28.59
N LYS A 151 1.85 1.40 -27.30
CA LYS A 151 0.91 0.65 -26.46
C LYS A 151 0.08 1.55 -25.54
N ARG A 152 -0.46 2.64 -26.04
CA ARG A 152 -1.60 3.29 -25.37
C ARG A 152 -2.78 2.32 -25.48
N THR A 153 -2.91 1.41 -24.54
CA THR A 153 -4.17 0.71 -24.31
C THR A 153 -5.20 1.80 -24.04
N GLN A 154 -6.16 1.91 -24.94
CA GLN A 154 -7.33 2.77 -24.72
C GLN A 154 -7.86 2.43 -23.32
N PRO A 155 -8.17 3.44 -22.48
CA PRO A 155 -8.87 3.17 -21.25
C PRO A 155 -10.14 2.42 -21.65
N VAL A 156 -10.32 1.22 -21.13
CA VAL A 156 -11.61 0.54 -21.18
C VAL A 156 -12.58 1.56 -20.59
N GLN A 157 -13.48 2.07 -21.44
CA GLN A 157 -14.45 3.08 -21.05
C GLN A 157 -15.07 2.65 -19.74
N ALA A 158 -14.72 3.36 -18.67
CA ALA A 158 -15.36 3.21 -17.40
C ALA A 158 -16.85 3.46 -17.65
N VAL A 159 -17.66 2.46 -17.39
CA VAL A 159 -19.10 2.59 -17.23
C VAL A 159 -19.33 3.47 -16.00
N ALA A 160 -19.21 4.78 -16.20
CA ALA A 160 -19.33 5.81 -15.16
C ALA A 160 -20.78 6.28 -14.98
N ASP A 161 -21.77 5.51 -15.46
CA ASP A 161 -23.14 6.01 -15.58
C ASP A 161 -24.20 5.33 -14.69
N GLN A 162 -23.84 4.59 -13.66
CA GLN A 162 -24.87 4.04 -12.76
C GLN A 162 -24.78 4.42 -11.29
N ALA A 163 -23.77 5.18 -10.85
CA ALA A 163 -23.65 5.61 -9.45
C ALA A 163 -24.23 7.02 -9.18
N SER A 164 -24.74 7.73 -10.18
CA SER A 164 -25.17 9.13 -10.04
C SER A 164 -26.66 9.34 -9.70
N GLN A 165 -27.44 8.29 -9.50
CA GLN A 165 -28.90 8.46 -9.29
C GLN A 165 -29.42 8.21 -7.87
N THR A 166 -28.60 7.90 -6.88
CA THR A 166 -29.12 7.62 -5.51
C THR A 166 -28.54 8.48 -4.38
N ALA A 167 -27.80 9.54 -4.67
CA ALA A 167 -27.33 10.47 -3.64
C ALA A 167 -27.82 11.91 -3.87
N ARG A 168 -29.13 12.11 -3.73
CA ARG A 168 -29.68 13.44 -3.39
C ARG A 168 -29.94 13.43 -1.90
N ALA A 169 -29.04 14.03 -1.10
CA ALA A 169 -29.36 14.81 0.11
C ALA A 169 -28.07 15.25 0.81
N GLU A 170 -28.05 16.56 1.13
CA GLU A 170 -27.24 17.24 2.11
C GLU A 170 -25.79 17.62 1.75
N LYS A 171 -25.65 18.93 1.44
CA LYS A 171 -24.41 19.68 1.45
C LYS A 171 -23.93 19.88 2.89
N PRO A 172 -22.65 19.65 3.19
CA PRO A 172 -21.93 20.47 4.14
C PRO A 172 -20.96 21.41 3.40
N ALA A 173 -21.01 22.67 3.81
CA ALA A 173 -20.08 23.70 3.42
C ALA A 173 -18.68 23.42 4.00
N GLY A 174 -17.65 23.47 3.16
CA GLY A 174 -16.27 23.39 3.57
C GLY A 174 -15.40 23.01 2.37
N ARG A 175 -14.92 24.02 1.64
CA ARG A 175 -13.89 23.80 0.60
C ARG A 175 -12.59 23.37 1.29
N LEU A 176 -12.40 22.08 1.45
CA LEU A 176 -11.07 21.49 1.56
C LEU A 176 -10.51 21.43 0.14
N SER A 177 -9.37 22.09 -0.06
CA SER A 177 -8.53 21.89 -1.21
C SER A 177 -8.08 20.42 -1.19
N ALA A 178 -8.91 19.56 -1.73
CA ALA A 178 -8.51 18.22 -2.10
C ALA A 178 -7.47 18.39 -3.22
N ARG A 179 -6.19 18.19 -2.92
CA ARG A 179 -5.31 17.60 -3.92
C ARG A 179 -5.91 16.23 -4.19
N GLN A 180 -6.74 16.25 -5.19
CA GLN A 180 -7.46 15.12 -5.76
C GLN A 180 -6.49 13.96 -5.90
N GLY A 181 -6.93 12.78 -5.47
CA GLY A 181 -6.27 11.54 -5.81
C GLY A 181 -5.91 11.58 -7.29
N ARG A 182 -4.63 11.44 -7.60
CA ARG A 182 -4.11 11.42 -8.96
C ARG A 182 -4.96 10.42 -9.75
N GLN A 183 -5.60 10.90 -10.80
CA GLN A 183 -6.42 10.10 -11.68
C GLN A 183 -5.60 8.90 -12.21
N VAL A 184 -6.22 7.75 -12.20
CA VAL A 184 -5.74 6.54 -12.86
C VAL A 184 -5.52 6.87 -14.34
N GLY A 185 -4.26 7.05 -14.74
CA GLY A 185 -3.83 7.53 -16.06
C GLY A 185 -2.57 8.39 -16.03
N ALA A 186 -2.10 8.78 -14.83
CA ALA A 186 -0.79 9.39 -14.68
C ALA A 186 0.29 8.30 -14.79
N GLU A 187 1.35 8.63 -15.49
CA GLU A 187 2.61 7.90 -15.53
C GLU A 187 2.96 7.40 -14.12
N LEU A 188 3.18 6.10 -13.96
CA LEU A 188 3.51 5.53 -12.66
C LEU A 188 4.93 5.96 -12.30
N ASP A 189 5.03 6.88 -11.37
CA ASP A 189 6.31 7.36 -10.88
C ASP A 189 6.75 6.54 -9.66
N LEU A 190 7.78 5.70 -9.85
CA LEU A 190 8.44 4.96 -8.78
C LEU A 190 9.50 5.80 -8.06
N GLN A 191 9.70 7.04 -8.47
CA GLN A 191 10.73 7.92 -7.93
C GLN A 191 10.52 8.17 -6.42
N GLU A 192 9.30 8.47 -5.99
CA GLU A 192 8.99 8.68 -4.57
C GLU A 192 9.28 7.42 -3.73
N PHE A 193 8.98 6.23 -4.27
CA PHE A 193 9.30 4.97 -3.59
C PHE A 193 10.81 4.71 -3.52
N ARG A 194 11.55 5.00 -4.59
CA ARG A 194 13.02 4.92 -4.60
C ARG A 194 13.62 5.87 -3.57
N GLU A 195 13.16 7.11 -3.51
CA GLU A 195 13.60 8.09 -2.53
C GLU A 195 13.30 7.64 -1.08
N THR A 196 12.15 7.00 -0.84
CA THR A 196 11.85 6.39 0.46
C THR A 196 12.88 5.31 0.84
N VAL A 197 13.26 4.43 -0.11
CA VAL A 197 14.30 3.40 0.10
C VAL A 197 15.66 4.02 0.42
N ASP A 198 16.04 5.07 -0.32
CA ASP A 198 17.32 5.75 -0.14
C ASP A 198 17.38 6.49 1.22
N LEU A 199 16.28 7.11 1.65
CA LEU A 199 16.16 7.72 2.97
C LEU A 199 16.25 6.69 4.10
N LEU A 200 15.62 5.52 3.96
CA LEU A 200 15.75 4.43 4.92
C LEU A 200 17.21 3.99 5.08
N GLN A 201 17.92 3.85 3.97
CA GLN A 201 19.35 3.53 4.00
C GLN A 201 20.15 4.64 4.71
N ALA A 202 19.84 5.92 4.47
CA ALA A 202 20.48 7.03 5.15
C ALA A 202 20.21 7.05 6.65
N TYR A 203 19.06 6.58 7.09
CA TYR A 203 18.71 6.38 8.50
C TYR A 203 19.35 5.13 9.12
N GLY A 204 20.09 4.32 8.34
CA GLY A 204 20.67 3.06 8.80
C GLY A 204 19.64 1.95 9.00
N VAL A 205 18.53 2.03 8.31
CA VAL A 205 17.46 1.01 8.30
C VAL A 205 17.62 0.15 7.05
N ASP A 206 18.01 -1.10 7.25
CA ASP A 206 18.06 -2.08 6.17
C ASP A 206 16.65 -2.61 5.89
N CYS A 207 16.27 -2.65 4.62
CA CYS A 207 14.99 -3.17 4.19
C CYS A 207 15.10 -4.00 2.91
N THR A 208 14.21 -4.97 2.77
CA THR A 208 14.05 -5.78 1.56
C THR A 208 12.83 -5.28 0.79
N ILE A 209 13.01 -4.93 -0.48
CA ILE A 209 11.89 -4.61 -1.37
C ILE A 209 11.18 -5.91 -1.70
N ASP A 210 9.86 -5.94 -1.48
CA ASP A 210 9.01 -7.11 -1.65
C ASP A 210 7.61 -6.69 -2.10
N PHE A 211 7.35 -6.75 -3.39
CA PHE A 211 6.06 -6.35 -3.96
C PHE A 211 4.93 -7.36 -3.70
N GLU A 212 5.24 -8.51 -3.09
CA GLU A 212 4.23 -9.46 -2.62
C GLU A 212 3.53 -8.98 -1.34
N ILE A 213 4.11 -7.98 -0.63
CA ILE A 213 3.45 -7.37 0.51
C ILE A 213 2.32 -6.48 0.00
N VAL A 214 1.11 -7.00 0.09
CA VAL A 214 -0.12 -6.27 -0.19
C VAL A 214 -1.03 -6.36 1.01
N ARG A 215 -1.84 -5.34 1.22
CA ARG A 215 -2.87 -5.36 2.25
C ARG A 215 -4.23 -5.30 1.60
N GLY A 216 -5.13 -6.19 2.03
CA GLY A 216 -6.49 -6.31 1.49
C GLY A 216 -7.39 -5.09 1.75
N LEU A 217 -6.85 -4.01 2.31
CA LEU A 217 -7.59 -2.79 2.59
C LEU A 217 -7.46 -1.82 1.41
N GLU A 218 -8.55 -1.59 0.72
CA GLU A 218 -8.62 -0.78 -0.51
C GLU A 218 -8.16 0.68 -0.34
N TYR A 219 -8.11 1.20 0.89
CA TYR A 219 -7.73 2.58 1.15
C TYR A 219 -6.22 2.85 1.22
N TYR A 220 -5.36 1.82 1.31
CA TYR A 220 -3.92 2.00 1.22
C TYR A 220 -3.52 2.32 -0.23
N SER A 221 -2.63 3.29 -0.43
CA SER A 221 -2.26 3.75 -1.77
C SER A 221 -0.76 3.84 -2.04
N GLY A 222 0.06 3.98 -1.01
CA GLY A 222 1.50 4.19 -1.10
C GLY A 222 2.31 2.98 -0.66
N THR A 223 3.39 3.26 0.04
CA THR A 223 4.29 2.27 0.62
C THR A 223 3.59 1.50 1.74
N VAL A 224 3.83 0.20 1.77
CA VAL A 224 3.45 -0.70 2.86
C VAL A 224 4.69 -1.42 3.37
N PHE A 225 4.72 -1.77 4.64
CA PHE A 225 5.84 -2.51 5.19
C PHE A 225 5.39 -3.51 6.26
N GLU A 226 6.21 -4.51 6.48
CA GLU A 226 6.08 -5.51 7.53
C GLU A 226 7.46 -5.76 8.15
N ILE A 227 7.47 -6.03 9.45
CA ILE A 227 8.68 -6.41 10.18
C ILE A 227 8.53 -7.86 10.61
N TYR A 228 9.37 -8.72 10.07
CA TYR A 228 9.39 -10.15 10.39
C TYR A 228 10.44 -10.41 11.47
N ALA A 229 10.01 -10.92 12.62
CA ALA A 229 10.90 -11.26 13.72
C ALA A 229 10.82 -12.76 14.02
N GLU A 230 11.98 -13.40 14.23
CA GLU A 230 12.03 -14.81 14.60
C GLU A 230 11.28 -15.08 15.90
N GLY A 231 10.51 -16.15 15.94
CA GLY A 231 9.74 -16.59 17.11
C GLY A 231 8.42 -15.86 17.34
N LEU A 232 8.10 -14.85 16.57
CA LEU A 232 6.83 -14.12 16.57
C LEU A 232 6.04 -14.50 15.30
N GLY A 233 5.72 -15.75 15.18
CA GLY A 233 5.09 -16.31 14.00
C GLY A 233 3.58 -16.21 13.93
#